data_655091da14a0f98968c471f56667bb6c
#
_entry.id   655091da14a0f98968c471f56667bb6c
#
_cell.length_a   1.000
_cell.length_b   1.000
_cell.length_c   1.000
_cell.angle_alpha   90.00
_cell.angle_beta   90.00
_cell.angle_gamma   90.00
#
_symmetry.space_group_name_H-M   'P 1'
#
loop_
_entity.id
_entity.type
_entity.pdbx_description
1 polymer ?
#
loop_
_entity_poly.entity_id
_entity_poly.type
_entity_poly.pdbx_seq_one_letter_code
_entity_poly.pdbx_strand_id
1 'polypeptide(L)'
;MVRRDRARTMAAASAAAALALTPGAAQAVGPRPTVVETVTATAAGVTGAGSVTPSVRKAEIGGFLTIVNEARADVGVPPLVWDESVAGHARSWARVRVDDCELVHSNSRYGENLAKGSNPRYSLADAARLWLDEKSDYDRPSNSCVNGRECLHYTQLVWRTSTRVGAAKARCGNGWTYVVANFDPPGNWLGRRPY
;
A
#
# COMPACT_ATOMS: atom_id res chain seq x y z
N MET A 1 -33.01 -41.79 -22.73
CA MET A 1 -32.70 -42.41 -21.43
C MET A 1 -32.02 -41.35 -20.58
N VAL A 2 -32.82 -40.71 -19.72
CA VAL A 2 -32.43 -39.52 -18.96
C VAL A 2 -32.08 -39.95 -17.53
N ARG A 3 -30.84 -39.70 -17.08
CA ARG A 3 -30.47 -39.92 -15.69
C ARG A 3 -30.48 -38.57 -14.94
N ARG A 4 -31.35 -38.46 -13.98
CA ARG A 4 -31.40 -37.35 -13.01
C ARG A 4 -30.45 -37.69 -11.86
N ASP A 5 -29.46 -36.83 -11.61
CA ASP A 5 -28.67 -36.90 -10.38
C ASP A 5 -29.18 -35.87 -9.36
N ARG A 6 -29.35 -36.38 -8.16
CA ARG A 6 -30.00 -35.70 -7.01
C ARG A 6 -28.96 -34.83 -6.30
N ALA A 7 -29.29 -33.57 -6.11
CA ALA A 7 -28.59 -32.68 -5.20
C ALA A 7 -28.76 -33.12 -3.75
N ARG A 8 -27.66 -33.30 -3.02
CA ARG A 8 -27.66 -33.51 -1.56
C ARG A 8 -27.41 -32.17 -0.88
N THR A 9 -28.42 -31.69 -0.19
CA THR A 9 -28.35 -30.53 0.70
C THR A 9 -27.71 -30.98 2.02
N MET A 10 -26.55 -30.38 2.37
CA MET A 10 -25.99 -30.51 3.71
C MET A 10 -26.38 -29.29 4.54
N ALA A 11 -27.18 -29.51 5.58
CA ALA A 11 -27.50 -28.52 6.59
C ALA A 11 -26.33 -28.41 7.59
N ALA A 12 -25.75 -27.20 7.75
CA ALA A 12 -24.82 -26.93 8.81
C ALA A 12 -25.57 -26.40 10.04
N ALA A 13 -25.46 -27.09 11.14
CA ALA A 13 -26.00 -26.67 12.43
C ALA A 13 -25.03 -25.68 13.10
N SER A 14 -25.52 -24.49 13.39
CA SER A 14 -24.78 -23.47 14.17
C SER A 14 -25.08 -23.72 15.65
N ALA A 15 -24.06 -24.05 16.44
CA ALA A 15 -24.10 -24.02 17.89
C ALA A 15 -23.71 -22.65 18.41
N ALA A 16 -24.65 -21.94 19.01
CA ALA A 16 -24.40 -20.68 19.71
C ALA A 16 -23.97 -21.00 21.16
N ALA A 17 -22.73 -20.64 21.51
CA ALA A 17 -22.26 -20.65 22.89
C ALA A 17 -22.49 -19.28 23.53
N ALA A 18 -23.37 -19.20 24.51
CA ALA A 18 -23.62 -18.02 25.33
C ALA A 18 -22.54 -17.94 26.42
N LEU A 19 -21.70 -16.88 26.40
CA LEU A 19 -20.85 -16.55 27.54
C LEU A 19 -21.62 -15.65 28.52
N ALA A 20 -21.76 -16.11 29.74
CA ALA A 20 -22.29 -15.33 30.85
C ALA A 20 -21.24 -14.34 31.37
N LEU A 21 -21.56 -13.04 31.35
CA LEU A 21 -20.80 -11.97 31.97
C LEU A 21 -21.16 -11.88 33.46
N THR A 22 -20.19 -12.10 34.35
CA THR A 22 -20.29 -11.80 35.78
C THR A 22 -19.89 -10.33 36.01
N PRO A 23 -20.61 -9.53 36.81
CA PRO A 23 -20.21 -8.17 37.15
C PRO A 23 -19.12 -8.18 38.23
N GLY A 24 -17.92 -7.76 37.88
CA GLY A 24 -16.83 -7.53 38.82
C GLY A 24 -17.00 -6.19 39.56
N ALA A 25 -16.89 -6.25 40.89
CA ALA A 25 -17.01 -5.10 41.79
C ALA A 25 -15.93 -4.03 41.53
N ALA A 26 -16.36 -2.77 41.44
CA ALA A 26 -15.50 -1.59 41.39
C ALA A 26 -14.82 -1.36 42.73
N GLN A 27 -13.50 -1.45 42.80
CA GLN A 27 -12.72 -1.01 43.95
C GLN A 27 -12.30 0.45 43.77
N ALA A 28 -12.66 1.29 44.72
CA ALA A 28 -12.28 2.69 44.78
C ALA A 28 -10.76 2.83 45.08
N VAL A 29 -10.03 3.44 44.13
CA VAL A 29 -8.62 3.79 44.32
C VAL A 29 -8.56 5.18 44.97
N GLY A 30 -8.04 5.22 46.19
CA GLY A 30 -7.77 6.47 46.93
C GLY A 30 -6.60 7.26 46.33
N PRO A 31 -6.45 8.55 46.65
CA PRO A 31 -5.43 9.41 46.06
C PRO A 31 -4.01 9.01 46.51
N ARG A 32 -3.12 8.80 45.54
CA ARG A 32 -1.70 8.59 45.76
C ARG A 32 -0.99 9.91 46.07
N PRO A 33 -0.04 9.93 47.02
CA PRO A 33 0.77 11.12 47.27
C PRO A 33 1.74 11.35 46.09
N THR A 34 1.79 12.60 45.63
CA THR A 34 2.77 13.08 44.63
C THR A 34 4.14 13.25 45.32
N VAL A 35 5.05 12.33 45.04
CA VAL A 35 6.48 12.50 45.27
C VAL A 35 7.08 13.21 44.09
N VAL A 36 7.48 14.45 44.25
CA VAL A 36 8.27 15.20 43.28
C VAL A 36 9.72 14.77 43.43
N GLU A 37 10.16 13.79 42.69
CA GLU A 37 11.57 13.48 42.53
C GLU A 37 12.18 14.38 41.46
N THR A 38 13.04 15.31 41.86
CA THR A 38 13.84 16.11 40.97
C THR A 38 14.95 15.25 40.41
N VAL A 39 14.70 14.64 39.24
CA VAL A 39 15.74 13.90 38.51
C VAL A 39 16.57 14.90 37.73
N THR A 40 17.76 15.17 38.21
CA THR A 40 18.80 15.87 37.43
C THR A 40 19.29 14.93 36.33
N ALA A 41 18.73 15.06 35.15
CA ALA A 41 19.15 14.29 33.98
C ALA A 41 20.49 14.82 33.45
N THR A 42 21.56 14.11 33.77
CA THR A 42 22.83 14.25 33.08
C THR A 42 22.64 13.76 31.66
N ALA A 43 22.71 14.65 30.67
CA ALA A 43 22.61 14.33 29.26
C ALA A 43 23.83 13.49 28.83
N ALA A 44 23.72 12.17 28.94
CA ALA A 44 24.61 11.26 28.22
C ALA A 44 24.08 11.17 26.79
N GLY A 45 24.92 11.56 25.83
CA GLY A 45 24.59 11.60 24.41
C GLY A 45 24.10 10.28 23.87
N VAL A 46 22.82 10.20 23.53
CA VAL A 46 22.28 9.13 22.70
C VAL A 46 22.61 9.46 21.26
N THR A 47 23.71 8.87 20.78
CA THR A 47 24.05 8.90 19.35
C THR A 47 22.99 8.15 18.55
N GLY A 48 22.14 8.92 17.87
CA GLY A 48 21.57 8.63 16.57
C GLY A 48 20.91 7.29 16.33
N ALA A 49 19.69 7.05 16.87
CA ALA A 49 18.72 6.31 16.09
C ALA A 49 18.25 7.27 14.98
N GLY A 50 18.82 7.15 13.77
CA GLY A 50 18.41 7.94 12.63
C GLY A 50 16.93 7.73 12.38
N SER A 51 16.13 8.77 12.64
CA SER A 51 14.74 8.80 12.22
C SER A 51 14.71 8.71 10.70
N VAL A 52 14.48 7.50 10.17
CA VAL A 52 14.32 7.26 8.75
C VAL A 52 12.94 7.80 8.37
N THR A 53 12.87 9.10 8.15
CA THR A 53 11.66 9.70 7.59
C THR A 53 11.60 9.27 6.12
N PRO A 54 10.57 8.52 5.70
CA PRO A 54 10.38 8.18 4.28
C PRO A 54 10.14 9.48 3.51
N SER A 55 11.21 10.08 2.99
CA SER A 55 11.11 11.29 2.18
C SER A 55 11.66 11.02 0.79
N VAL A 56 10.91 11.45 -0.21
CA VAL A 56 11.31 11.36 -1.62
C VAL A 56 11.80 12.72 -2.06
N ARG A 57 12.98 12.77 -2.70
CA ARG A 57 13.57 14.02 -3.19
C ARG A 57 12.80 14.50 -4.43
N LYS A 58 12.74 15.83 -4.64
CA LYS A 58 12.06 16.46 -5.78
C LYS A 58 12.53 15.90 -7.14
N ALA A 59 13.81 15.64 -7.30
CA ALA A 59 14.36 15.04 -8.53
C ALA A 59 13.85 13.60 -8.75
N GLU A 60 13.64 12.84 -7.69
CA GLU A 60 13.11 11.47 -7.76
C GLU A 60 11.61 11.46 -8.11
N ILE A 61 10.86 12.44 -7.59
CA ILE A 61 9.46 12.68 -7.97
C ILE A 61 9.38 13.01 -9.46
N GLY A 62 10.24 13.92 -9.93
CA GLY A 62 10.31 14.30 -11.36
C GLY A 62 10.57 13.09 -12.26
N GLY A 63 11.58 12.29 -11.93
CA GLY A 63 11.90 11.07 -12.69
C GLY A 63 10.77 10.04 -12.73
N PHE A 64 10.09 9.85 -11.60
CA PHE A 64 8.90 8.97 -11.53
C PHE A 64 7.77 9.50 -12.42
N LEU A 65 7.41 10.78 -12.30
CA LEU A 65 6.33 11.39 -13.09
C LEU A 65 6.64 11.38 -14.59
N THR A 66 7.87 11.63 -15.00
CA THR A 66 8.29 11.57 -16.41
C THR A 66 7.97 10.19 -16.98
N ILE A 67 8.46 9.12 -16.35
CA ILE A 67 8.27 7.74 -16.81
C ILE A 67 6.79 7.37 -16.91
N VAL A 68 6.01 7.67 -15.87
CA VAL A 68 4.59 7.31 -15.81
C VAL A 68 3.77 8.12 -16.83
N ASN A 69 4.07 9.42 -16.96
CA ASN A 69 3.32 10.30 -17.85
C ASN A 69 3.66 10.07 -19.33
N GLU A 70 4.86 9.63 -19.67
CA GLU A 70 5.18 9.14 -21.01
C GLU A 70 4.31 7.93 -21.36
N ALA A 71 4.23 6.93 -20.49
CA ALA A 71 3.37 5.76 -20.71
C ALA A 71 1.88 6.11 -20.79
N ARG A 72 1.43 7.12 -20.07
CA ARG A 72 0.05 7.64 -20.13
C ARG A 72 -0.22 8.35 -21.46
N ALA A 73 0.73 9.14 -21.94
CA ALA A 73 0.66 9.79 -23.23
C ALA A 73 0.56 8.78 -24.39
N ASP A 74 1.33 7.69 -24.33
CA ASP A 74 1.32 6.59 -25.32
C ASP A 74 -0.07 5.99 -25.51
N VAL A 75 -0.90 5.99 -24.47
CA VAL A 75 -2.27 5.42 -24.53
C VAL A 75 -3.35 6.51 -24.57
N GLY A 76 -2.97 7.77 -24.70
CA GLY A 76 -3.88 8.90 -24.87
C GLY A 76 -4.71 9.24 -23.61
N VAL A 77 -4.13 9.09 -22.41
CA VAL A 77 -4.77 9.51 -21.15
C VAL A 77 -4.04 10.71 -20.53
N PRO A 78 -4.75 11.58 -19.76
CA PRO A 78 -4.17 12.76 -19.15
C PRO A 78 -3.01 12.42 -18.19
N PRO A 79 -2.01 13.30 -18.03
CA PRO A 79 -0.91 13.07 -17.10
C PRO A 79 -1.37 13.06 -15.65
N LEU A 80 -0.64 12.34 -14.79
CA LEU A 80 -0.75 12.42 -13.34
C LEU A 80 -0.01 13.64 -12.80
N VAL A 81 -0.58 14.26 -11.78
CA VAL A 81 0.05 15.33 -11.01
C VAL A 81 0.41 14.81 -9.61
N TRP A 82 1.59 15.23 -9.12
CA TRP A 82 1.99 14.89 -7.75
C TRP A 82 1.11 15.60 -6.72
N ASP A 83 0.67 14.84 -5.71
CA ASP A 83 -0.16 15.35 -4.61
C ASP A 83 0.48 14.98 -3.27
N GLU A 84 0.82 15.98 -2.46
CA GLU A 84 1.48 15.76 -1.17
C GLU A 84 0.58 15.10 -0.12
N SER A 85 -0.74 15.26 -0.19
CA SER A 85 -1.67 14.57 0.69
C SER A 85 -1.67 13.06 0.40
N VAL A 86 -1.72 12.70 -0.90
CA VAL A 86 -1.62 11.31 -1.36
C VAL A 86 -0.24 10.73 -0.99
N ALA A 87 0.83 11.49 -1.18
CA ALA A 87 2.19 11.10 -0.77
C ALA A 87 2.32 10.95 0.75
N GLY A 88 1.60 11.75 1.53
CA GLY A 88 1.51 11.63 2.99
C GLY A 88 0.96 10.27 3.42
N HIS A 89 -0.10 9.80 2.73
CA HIS A 89 -0.64 8.46 2.96
C HIS A 89 0.38 7.36 2.61
N ALA A 90 1.01 7.47 1.43
CA ALA A 90 2.06 6.55 1.01
C ALA A 90 3.21 6.47 2.04
N ARG A 91 3.66 7.61 2.56
CA ARG A 91 4.70 7.66 3.62
C ARG A 91 4.26 6.95 4.89
N SER A 92 3.01 7.14 5.31
CA SER A 92 2.47 6.49 6.51
C SER A 92 2.44 4.97 6.34
N TRP A 93 1.99 4.49 5.19
CA TRP A 93 1.97 3.06 4.92
C TRP A 93 3.38 2.46 4.79
N ALA A 94 4.29 3.12 4.09
CA ALA A 94 5.67 2.68 3.98
C ALA A 94 6.34 2.49 5.36
N ARG A 95 6.04 3.34 6.34
CA ARG A 95 6.54 3.17 7.72
C ARG A 95 6.02 1.92 8.41
N VAL A 96 4.77 1.53 8.16
CA VAL A 96 4.19 0.30 8.72
C VAL A 96 4.89 -0.94 8.17
N ARG A 97 5.42 -0.87 6.94
CA ARG A 97 6.03 -2.01 6.25
C ARG A 97 7.54 -2.16 6.42
N VAL A 98 8.23 -1.27 7.18
CA VAL A 98 9.70 -1.31 7.32
C VAL A 98 10.21 -2.55 8.05
N ASP A 99 9.43 -3.11 8.94
CA ASP A 99 9.85 -4.24 9.78
C ASP A 99 9.79 -5.58 9.03
N ASP A 100 8.74 -5.79 8.23
CA ASP A 100 8.51 -7.04 7.50
C ASP A 100 8.81 -6.96 6.00
N CYS A 101 8.73 -5.76 5.41
CA CYS A 101 8.90 -5.52 3.97
C CYS A 101 7.94 -6.32 3.08
N GLU A 102 6.78 -6.70 3.61
CA GLU A 102 5.79 -7.49 2.87
C GLU A 102 4.94 -6.60 1.96
N LEU A 103 4.66 -7.10 0.73
CA LEU A 103 3.82 -6.39 -0.24
C LEU A 103 2.34 -6.58 0.11
N VAL A 104 1.90 -5.93 1.19
CA VAL A 104 0.52 -5.95 1.67
C VAL A 104 -0.12 -4.58 1.42
N HIS A 105 -1.31 -4.57 0.81
CA HIS A 105 -2.05 -3.36 0.52
C HIS A 105 -2.58 -2.67 1.78
N SER A 106 -2.65 -1.32 1.73
CA SER A 106 -3.10 -0.49 2.85
C SER A 106 -4.62 -0.54 3.08
N ASN A 107 -5.39 -1.13 2.17
CA ASN A 107 -6.86 -1.13 2.17
C ASN A 107 -7.46 0.29 2.29
N SER A 108 -6.80 1.28 1.72
CA SER A 108 -7.22 2.66 1.72
C SER A 108 -8.23 2.95 0.58
N ARG A 109 -8.71 4.19 0.54
CA ARG A 109 -9.57 4.67 -0.56
C ARG A 109 -8.84 4.91 -1.89
N TYR A 110 -7.53 4.84 -1.89
CA TYR A 110 -6.68 5.09 -3.06
C TYR A 110 -6.49 3.80 -3.88
N GLY A 111 -6.22 3.95 -5.18
CA GLY A 111 -5.51 2.93 -5.93
C GLY A 111 -4.09 2.80 -5.39
N GLU A 112 -3.49 1.62 -5.46
CA GLU A 112 -2.20 1.41 -4.83
C GLU A 112 -1.37 0.40 -5.62
N ASN A 113 -0.12 0.79 -5.94
CA ASN A 113 0.89 -0.10 -6.46
C ASN A 113 2.02 -0.27 -5.43
N LEU A 114 2.49 -1.49 -5.28
CA LEU A 114 3.55 -1.87 -4.34
C LEU A 114 4.73 -2.48 -5.11
N ALA A 115 5.93 -2.20 -4.64
CA ALA A 115 7.14 -2.86 -5.10
C ALA A 115 8.18 -2.95 -3.99
N LYS A 116 9.12 -3.88 -4.12
CA LYS A 116 10.31 -3.94 -3.29
C LYS A 116 11.53 -4.35 -4.12
N GLY A 117 12.70 -3.84 -3.76
CA GLY A 117 13.95 -4.15 -4.44
C GLY A 117 15.10 -4.34 -3.47
N SER A 118 15.98 -5.29 -3.75
CA SER A 118 17.18 -5.57 -2.94
C SER A 118 18.33 -4.59 -3.21
N ASN A 119 18.28 -3.86 -4.36
CA ASN A 119 19.28 -2.86 -4.67
C ASN A 119 19.21 -1.71 -3.65
N PRO A 120 20.31 -1.35 -2.97
CA PRO A 120 20.35 -0.23 -2.02
C PRO A 120 19.92 1.13 -2.60
N ARG A 121 20.00 1.28 -3.93
CA ARG A 121 19.61 2.48 -4.68
C ARG A 121 18.24 2.34 -5.36
N TYR A 122 17.45 1.30 -5.02
CA TYR A 122 16.13 1.12 -5.59
C TYR A 122 15.28 2.39 -5.42
N SER A 123 14.72 2.88 -6.51
CA SER A 123 14.09 4.19 -6.59
C SER A 123 12.61 4.07 -7.00
N LEU A 124 11.87 5.20 -6.92
CA LEU A 124 10.52 5.28 -7.48
C LEU A 124 10.52 5.03 -9.00
N ALA A 125 11.57 5.46 -9.70
CA ALA A 125 11.73 5.23 -11.13
C ALA A 125 11.89 3.74 -11.45
N ASP A 126 12.62 2.98 -10.63
CA ASP A 126 12.77 1.53 -10.81
C ASP A 126 11.45 0.81 -10.57
N ALA A 127 10.69 1.20 -9.55
CA ALA A 127 9.34 0.67 -9.31
C ALA A 127 8.39 0.99 -10.49
N ALA A 128 8.42 2.24 -11.00
CA ALA A 128 7.61 2.60 -12.16
C ALA A 128 7.92 1.74 -13.39
N ARG A 129 9.19 1.50 -13.69
CA ARG A 129 9.59 0.62 -14.81
C ARG A 129 9.12 -0.81 -14.60
N LEU A 130 9.30 -1.36 -13.38
CA LEU A 130 8.82 -2.70 -13.03
C LEU A 130 7.32 -2.85 -13.30
N TRP A 131 6.52 -1.86 -12.90
CA TRP A 131 5.07 -1.86 -13.16
C TRP A 131 4.70 -1.65 -14.63
N LEU A 132 5.52 -0.90 -15.39
CA LEU A 132 5.31 -0.69 -16.82
C LEU A 132 5.69 -1.92 -17.66
N ASP A 133 6.63 -2.74 -17.20
CA ASP A 133 7.01 -3.98 -17.88
C ASP A 133 5.82 -4.95 -18.00
N GLU A 134 4.82 -4.82 -17.11
CA GLU A 134 3.57 -5.58 -17.18
C GLU A 134 2.67 -5.18 -18.37
N LYS A 135 3.01 -4.13 -19.15
CA LYS A 135 2.26 -3.70 -20.34
C LYS A 135 2.05 -4.84 -21.34
N SER A 136 3.06 -5.69 -21.50
CA SER A 136 3.00 -6.86 -22.41
C SER A 136 2.04 -7.95 -21.94
N ASP A 137 1.69 -7.94 -20.65
CA ASP A 137 0.80 -8.90 -20.01
C ASP A 137 -0.66 -8.43 -19.96
N TYR A 138 -0.96 -7.19 -20.40
CA TYR A 138 -2.32 -6.66 -20.51
C TYR A 138 -2.88 -6.80 -21.94
N ASP A 139 -3.93 -7.60 -22.10
CA ASP A 139 -4.69 -7.68 -23.34
C ASP A 139 -5.87 -6.69 -23.35
N ARG A 140 -5.71 -5.62 -24.13
CA ARG A 140 -6.74 -4.57 -24.21
C ARG A 140 -8.07 -5.06 -24.80
N PRO A 141 -8.10 -5.91 -25.87
CA PRO A 141 -9.35 -6.45 -26.41
C PRO A 141 -10.21 -7.19 -25.38
N SER A 142 -9.62 -8.08 -24.60
CA SER A 142 -10.34 -8.83 -23.55
C SER A 142 -10.46 -8.09 -22.22
N ASN A 143 -9.68 -7.00 -22.04
CA ASN A 143 -9.55 -6.27 -20.76
C ASN A 143 -9.11 -7.19 -19.61
N SER A 144 -8.11 -8.01 -19.85
CA SER A 144 -7.61 -8.98 -18.88
C SER A 144 -6.09 -9.12 -18.93
N CYS A 145 -5.54 -9.63 -17.85
CA CYS A 145 -4.15 -10.08 -17.86
C CYS A 145 -4.05 -11.43 -18.58
N VAL A 146 -2.96 -11.62 -19.36
CA VAL A 146 -2.76 -12.83 -20.15
C VAL A 146 -1.81 -13.81 -19.47
N ASN A 147 -1.94 -15.09 -19.81
CA ASN A 147 -1.02 -16.15 -19.38
C ASN A 147 -0.87 -16.31 -17.86
N GLY A 148 -1.86 -15.88 -17.08
CA GLY A 148 -1.82 -15.92 -15.63
C GLY A 148 -0.76 -14.99 -15.01
N ARG A 149 -0.29 -14.01 -15.77
CA ARG A 149 0.68 -13.01 -15.32
C ARG A 149 -0.02 -11.80 -14.70
N GLU A 150 0.72 -11.05 -13.88
CA GLU A 150 0.23 -9.79 -13.30
C GLU A 150 0.24 -8.67 -14.36
N CYS A 151 -0.79 -7.83 -14.39
CA CYS A 151 -0.84 -6.64 -15.23
C CYS A 151 -1.56 -5.45 -14.55
N LEU A 152 -1.98 -5.64 -13.29
CA LEU A 152 -2.79 -4.65 -12.59
C LEU A 152 -1.98 -3.43 -12.14
N HIS A 153 -0.67 -3.55 -11.98
CA HIS A 153 0.16 -2.39 -11.71
C HIS A 153 0.25 -1.48 -12.94
N TYR A 154 0.43 -2.06 -14.13
CA TYR A 154 0.41 -1.29 -15.38
C TYR A 154 -0.94 -0.60 -15.59
N THR A 155 -2.07 -1.34 -15.46
CA THR A 155 -3.39 -0.77 -15.70
C THR A 155 -3.72 0.35 -14.72
N GLN A 156 -3.26 0.28 -13.46
CA GLN A 156 -3.37 1.38 -12.50
C GLN A 156 -2.57 2.62 -12.93
N LEU A 157 -1.33 2.47 -13.44
CA LEU A 157 -0.53 3.58 -13.92
C LEU A 157 -1.21 4.35 -15.05
N VAL A 158 -1.84 3.64 -15.97
CA VAL A 158 -2.49 4.23 -17.16
C VAL A 158 -3.99 4.41 -16.98
N TRP A 159 -4.52 4.31 -15.76
CA TRP A 159 -5.94 4.47 -15.50
C TRP A 159 -6.40 5.90 -15.78
N ARG A 160 -7.30 6.06 -16.78
CA ARG A 160 -7.71 7.37 -17.32
C ARG A 160 -8.21 8.33 -16.25
N THR A 161 -9.02 7.86 -15.30
CA THR A 161 -9.65 8.72 -14.30
C THR A 161 -8.79 9.01 -13.09
N SER A 162 -7.65 8.34 -12.90
CA SER A 162 -6.65 8.73 -11.90
C SER A 162 -5.95 10.01 -12.39
N THR A 163 -5.96 11.06 -11.57
CA THR A 163 -5.40 12.37 -11.91
C THR A 163 -4.28 12.80 -10.98
N ARG A 164 -4.21 12.21 -9.78
CA ARG A 164 -3.20 12.53 -8.76
C ARG A 164 -2.46 11.27 -8.34
N VAL A 165 -1.20 11.45 -7.97
CA VAL A 165 -0.36 10.37 -7.46
C VAL A 165 0.54 10.89 -6.35
N GLY A 166 0.79 10.08 -5.35
CA GLY A 166 1.79 10.31 -4.34
C GLY A 166 2.48 9.01 -4.00
N ALA A 167 3.78 9.02 -3.83
CA ALA A 167 4.55 7.82 -3.56
C ALA A 167 5.55 8.02 -2.42
N ALA A 168 5.96 6.92 -1.83
CA ALA A 168 7.00 6.88 -0.81
C ALA A 168 7.85 5.63 -0.95
N LYS A 169 9.06 5.70 -0.40
CA LYS A 169 9.91 4.53 -0.22
C LYS A 169 10.48 4.51 1.19
N ALA A 170 10.73 3.33 1.71
CA ALA A 170 11.36 3.12 3.00
C ALA A 170 12.37 1.97 2.93
N ARG A 171 13.45 2.10 3.71
CA ARG A 171 14.43 1.04 3.86
C ARG A 171 13.95 0.07 4.92
N CYS A 172 13.84 -1.21 4.56
CA CYS A 172 13.43 -2.26 5.46
C CYS A 172 14.60 -2.77 6.31
N GLY A 173 14.29 -3.37 7.46
CA GLY A 173 15.28 -3.96 8.36
C GLY A 173 16.11 -5.06 7.71
N ASN A 174 15.58 -5.78 6.73
CA ASN A 174 16.30 -6.81 5.94
C ASN A 174 17.19 -6.24 4.83
N GLY A 175 17.30 -4.92 4.71
CA GLY A 175 18.13 -4.25 3.72
C GLY A 175 17.46 -4.03 2.35
N TRP A 176 16.20 -4.42 2.15
CA TRP A 176 15.44 -4.11 0.94
C TRP A 176 14.87 -2.68 1.00
N THR A 177 14.47 -2.16 -0.15
CA THR A 177 13.71 -0.92 -0.23
C THR A 177 12.28 -1.24 -0.63
N TYR A 178 11.33 -0.85 0.21
CA TYR A 178 9.90 -0.90 -0.05
C TYR A 178 9.45 0.38 -0.76
N VAL A 179 8.59 0.26 -1.77
CA VAL A 179 8.00 1.38 -2.51
C VAL A 179 6.49 1.19 -2.54
N VAL A 180 5.76 2.28 -2.29
CA VAL A 180 4.31 2.36 -2.45
C VAL A 180 3.96 3.62 -3.23
N ALA A 181 3.07 3.50 -4.21
CA ALA A 181 2.45 4.61 -4.92
C ALA A 181 0.93 4.53 -4.79
N ASN A 182 0.31 5.62 -4.36
CA ASN A 182 -1.13 5.76 -4.24
C ASN A 182 -1.67 6.68 -5.33
N PHE A 183 -2.84 6.34 -5.87
CA PHE A 183 -3.49 7.02 -7.00
C PHE A 183 -4.87 7.52 -6.60
N ASP A 184 -5.21 8.74 -7.02
CA ASP A 184 -6.49 9.37 -6.70
C ASP A 184 -7.08 10.06 -7.95
N PRO A 185 -8.31 9.73 -8.31
CA PRO A 185 -9.14 8.61 -7.86
C PRO A 185 -8.52 7.23 -8.11
N PRO A 186 -8.97 6.17 -7.40
CA PRO A 186 -8.48 4.81 -7.62
C PRO A 186 -8.86 4.28 -9.00
N GLY A 187 -8.02 3.40 -9.52
CA GLY A 187 -8.25 2.66 -10.75
C GLY A 187 -8.66 1.20 -10.51
N ASN A 188 -8.47 0.40 -11.53
CA ASN A 188 -8.69 -1.05 -11.54
C ASN A 188 -10.10 -1.49 -11.10
N TRP A 189 -11.11 -0.70 -11.47
CA TRP A 189 -12.50 -1.08 -11.22
C TRP A 189 -12.90 -2.27 -12.07
N LEU A 190 -13.47 -3.29 -11.43
CA LEU A 190 -13.91 -4.51 -12.08
C LEU A 190 -14.83 -4.20 -13.29
N GLY A 191 -14.53 -4.82 -14.43
CA GLY A 191 -15.28 -4.65 -15.68
C GLY A 191 -15.06 -3.32 -16.40
N ARG A 192 -14.21 -2.42 -15.88
CA ARG A 192 -13.84 -1.17 -16.56
C ARG A 192 -12.46 -1.25 -17.19
N ARG A 193 -12.27 -0.50 -18.27
CA ARG A 193 -10.98 -0.41 -18.98
C ARG A 193 -10.15 0.74 -18.43
N PRO A 194 -8.81 0.61 -18.41
CA PRO A 194 -7.92 1.71 -18.00
C PRO A 194 -7.96 2.87 -19.01
N TYR A 195 -8.11 2.57 -20.32
CA TYR A 195 -8.11 3.57 -21.41
C TYR A 195 -8.86 3.07 -22.63
#